data_08126d1cf2b0f3667d54b080649243be
#
_entry.id   08126d1cf2b0f3667d54b080649243be
#
_cell.length_a   1.000
_cell.length_b   1.000
_cell.length_c   1.000
_cell.angle_alpha   90.00
_cell.angle_beta   90.00
_cell.angle_gamma   90.00
#
_symmetry.space_group_name_H-M   'P 1'
#
loop_
_entity.id
_entity.type
_entity.pdbx_description
1 polymer ?
#
loop_
_entity_poly.entity_id
_entity_poly.type
_entity_poly.pdbx_seq_one_letter_code
_entity_poly.pdbx_strand_id
1 'polypeptide(L)'
;MILLNPQHLDRPYGDERSAELMRQTIAFFEDKGKARLLEDYYGRGWYSDFLDYAREHRLFATMCTPEGEGAGDGRWDTWRVCEFAEILAFYGLQYWYTWQVSVLGLGPIWMSGNVELRKRAAQALEDGGIFAFGLSEKSHGADIYSTDMVLTADGDGWRANGRKYYIGNGNEAAIVSTFGRFEGSNDYVFFASDPRHDNYHLIQNVVASQNYVSEFELDDYPVQEQDILHRERDAWNAALNTVNIGKYNLGWASIGMCTHALYEAITHAHNRVLYGNPVTDFSHVRKMFIDGYSRLVAMKLFALRAADYMRVASLEDRRYLLYNPMVKMKVTTQGEEVINLLWDAIAARGFEKDMYFSQAAVDIRALPKLEGTVHVNIALIVKFMPNFFFQPAEYSHVGRQDEARNDDFLFDQGSARGLGQVRFHDYRPVFEGCEAPNVRSFAAQ
;
A
#
# COMPACT_ATOMS: atom_id res chain seq x y z
N MET A 1 6.91 -5.86 21.51
CA MET A 1 7.67 -6.55 20.43
C MET A 1 7.56 -5.71 19.17
N ILE A 2 8.64 -5.58 18.37
CA ILE A 2 8.62 -4.70 17.19
C ILE A 2 7.85 -5.30 16.00
N LEU A 3 7.89 -6.62 15.83
CA LEU A 3 7.14 -7.35 14.81
C LEU A 3 5.76 -7.73 15.31
N LEU A 4 4.80 -7.85 14.42
CA LEU A 4 3.47 -8.35 14.74
C LEU A 4 3.56 -9.76 15.33
N ASN A 5 2.87 -9.99 16.44
CA ASN A 5 2.70 -11.33 17.01
C ASN A 5 1.24 -11.53 17.40
N PRO A 6 0.48 -12.33 16.65
CA PRO A 6 -0.93 -12.60 16.96
C PRO A 6 -1.19 -13.21 18.35
N GLN A 7 -0.20 -13.89 18.93
CA GLN A 7 -0.29 -14.51 20.25
C GLN A 7 -0.05 -13.51 21.41
N HIS A 8 0.48 -12.31 21.11
CA HIS A 8 0.82 -11.29 22.09
C HIS A 8 0.43 -9.90 21.55
N LEU A 9 -0.81 -9.51 21.81
CA LEU A 9 -1.42 -8.28 21.29
C LEU A 9 -1.22 -7.07 22.22
N ASP A 10 -0.19 -7.08 23.08
CA ASP A 10 0.13 -6.00 24.04
C ASP A 10 0.74 -4.76 23.37
N ARG A 11 0.56 -4.61 22.06
CA ARG A 11 1.05 -3.46 21.32
C ARG A 11 0.24 -2.23 21.70
N PRO A 12 0.87 -1.13 22.14
CA PRO A 12 0.15 0.11 22.37
C PRO A 12 -0.33 0.69 21.03
N TYR A 13 -1.60 1.02 20.95
CA TYR A 13 -2.17 1.81 19.87
C TYR A 13 -2.49 3.21 20.36
N GLY A 14 -2.54 4.19 19.47
CA GLY A 14 -2.75 5.58 19.83
C GLY A 14 -4.12 5.89 20.46
N ASP A 15 -5.11 5.03 20.20
CA ASP A 15 -6.46 5.13 20.77
C ASP A 15 -7.13 3.75 20.87
N GLU A 16 -8.16 3.65 21.74
CA GLU A 16 -8.85 2.39 22.02
C GLU A 16 -9.62 1.87 20.80
N ARG A 17 -10.19 2.74 19.96
CA ARG A 17 -10.91 2.31 18.76
C ARG A 17 -9.96 1.64 17.75
N SER A 18 -8.78 2.21 17.54
CA SER A 18 -7.73 1.60 16.71
C SER A 18 -7.28 0.25 17.29
N ALA A 19 -7.06 0.19 18.61
CA ALA A 19 -6.70 -1.03 19.32
C ALA A 19 -7.76 -2.14 19.15
N GLU A 20 -9.02 -1.78 19.29
CA GLU A 20 -10.15 -2.70 19.11
C GLU A 20 -10.20 -3.27 17.70
N LEU A 21 -10.15 -2.42 16.67
CA LEU A 21 -10.18 -2.83 15.26
C LEU A 21 -9.03 -3.78 14.91
N MET A 22 -7.82 -3.49 15.41
CA MET A 22 -6.64 -4.35 15.17
C MET A 22 -6.82 -5.72 15.84
N ARG A 23 -7.24 -5.75 17.12
CA ARG A 23 -7.49 -7.02 17.84
C ARG A 23 -8.59 -7.84 17.19
N GLN A 24 -9.70 -7.22 16.83
CA GLN A 24 -10.82 -7.89 16.16
C GLN A 24 -10.42 -8.43 14.80
N THR A 25 -9.65 -7.68 14.00
CA THR A 25 -9.16 -8.13 12.69
C THR A 25 -8.24 -9.35 12.83
N ILE A 26 -7.34 -9.34 13.80
CA ILE A 26 -6.48 -10.50 14.09
C ILE A 26 -7.35 -11.70 14.51
N ALA A 27 -8.30 -11.50 15.42
CA ALA A 27 -9.19 -12.56 15.88
C ALA A 27 -9.99 -13.19 14.72
N PHE A 28 -10.52 -12.38 13.81
CA PHE A 28 -11.23 -12.86 12.61
C PHE A 28 -10.36 -13.85 11.80
N PHE A 29 -9.09 -13.50 11.56
CA PHE A 29 -8.20 -14.35 10.77
C PHE A 29 -7.72 -15.58 11.55
N GLU A 30 -7.45 -15.45 12.85
CA GLU A 30 -7.09 -16.59 13.71
C GLU A 30 -8.24 -17.60 13.79
N ASP A 31 -9.49 -17.13 13.92
CA ASP A 31 -10.69 -17.97 13.92
C ASP A 31 -10.92 -18.64 12.56
N LYS A 32 -10.68 -17.94 11.45
CA LYS A 32 -10.72 -18.51 10.10
C LYS A 32 -9.67 -19.61 9.92
N GLY A 33 -8.52 -19.43 10.52
CA GLY A 33 -7.44 -20.38 10.60
C GLY A 33 -6.68 -20.61 9.29
N LYS A 34 -5.40 -20.99 9.43
CA LYS A 34 -4.45 -21.16 8.34
C LYS A 34 -4.94 -22.09 7.21
N ALA A 35 -5.53 -23.22 7.57
CA ALA A 35 -5.99 -24.22 6.60
C ALA A 35 -7.03 -23.62 5.63
N ARG A 36 -7.99 -22.87 6.17
CA ARG A 36 -9.03 -22.21 5.37
C ARG A 36 -8.46 -21.08 4.53
N LEU A 37 -7.53 -20.29 5.08
CA LEU A 37 -6.85 -19.22 4.32
C LEU A 37 -6.11 -19.78 3.10
N LEU A 38 -5.39 -20.90 3.24
CA LEU A 38 -4.70 -21.56 2.14
C LEU A 38 -5.67 -22.19 1.12
N GLU A 39 -6.76 -22.82 1.59
CA GLU A 39 -7.79 -23.35 0.70
C GLU A 39 -8.42 -22.26 -0.16
N ASP A 40 -8.79 -21.13 0.43
CA ASP A 40 -9.37 -19.99 -0.27
C ASP A 40 -8.36 -19.37 -1.27
N TYR A 41 -7.09 -19.28 -0.88
CA TYR A 41 -6.03 -18.79 -1.77
C TYR A 41 -5.87 -19.68 -3.01
N TYR A 42 -5.71 -20.97 -2.85
CA TYR A 42 -5.53 -21.89 -3.97
C TYR A 42 -6.81 -22.08 -4.79
N GLY A 43 -7.97 -22.01 -4.14
CA GLY A 43 -9.28 -22.00 -4.80
C GLY A 43 -9.60 -20.68 -5.51
N ARG A 44 -8.81 -19.64 -5.29
CA ARG A 44 -9.03 -18.28 -5.82
C ARG A 44 -10.43 -17.74 -5.48
N GLY A 45 -10.94 -18.10 -4.30
CA GLY A 45 -12.24 -17.65 -3.83
C GLY A 45 -12.25 -16.14 -3.61
N TRP A 46 -13.34 -15.48 -4.00
CA TRP A 46 -13.57 -14.10 -3.60
C TRP A 46 -13.75 -14.04 -2.07
N TYR A 47 -13.12 -13.09 -1.44
CA TYR A 47 -13.05 -12.94 0.02
C TYR A 47 -14.24 -12.18 0.61
N SER A 48 -15.46 -12.56 0.20
CA SER A 48 -16.71 -11.94 0.67
C SER A 48 -16.88 -11.99 2.19
N ASP A 49 -16.45 -13.06 2.82
CA ASP A 49 -16.50 -13.19 4.29
C ASP A 49 -15.66 -12.09 5.00
N PHE A 50 -14.48 -11.76 4.47
CA PHE A 50 -13.68 -10.65 4.98
C PHE A 50 -14.33 -9.29 4.69
N LEU A 51 -14.93 -9.10 3.52
CA LEU A 51 -15.62 -7.86 3.18
C LEU A 51 -16.89 -7.67 4.01
N ASP A 52 -17.63 -8.75 4.28
CA ASP A 52 -18.78 -8.71 5.20
C ASP A 52 -18.35 -8.36 6.62
N TYR A 53 -17.27 -8.99 7.11
CA TYR A 53 -16.66 -8.65 8.39
C TYR A 53 -16.20 -7.17 8.43
N ALA A 54 -15.55 -6.70 7.37
CA ALA A 54 -15.08 -5.31 7.27
C ALA A 54 -16.24 -4.31 7.31
N ARG A 55 -17.37 -4.64 6.67
CA ARG A 55 -18.61 -3.87 6.72
C ARG A 55 -19.21 -3.83 8.13
N GLU A 56 -19.41 -5.01 8.75
CA GLU A 56 -20.00 -5.10 10.10
C GLU A 56 -19.25 -4.29 11.14
N HIS A 57 -17.92 -4.29 11.06
CA HIS A 57 -17.06 -3.56 11.99
C HIS A 57 -16.65 -2.17 11.51
N ARG A 58 -17.18 -1.73 10.35
CA ARG A 58 -16.89 -0.42 9.74
C ARG A 58 -15.38 -0.19 9.52
N LEU A 59 -14.62 -1.25 9.22
CA LEU A 59 -13.16 -1.16 9.13
C LEU A 59 -12.70 -0.11 8.11
N PHE A 60 -13.19 -0.20 6.87
CA PHE A 60 -12.77 0.71 5.82
C PHE A 60 -13.33 2.12 6.03
N ALA A 61 -14.57 2.25 6.52
CA ALA A 61 -15.15 3.54 6.87
C ALA A 61 -14.31 4.27 7.94
N THR A 62 -13.96 3.58 9.03
CA THR A 62 -13.15 4.16 10.10
C THR A 62 -11.73 4.52 9.64
N MET A 63 -11.11 3.69 8.78
CA MET A 63 -9.71 3.85 8.38
C MET A 63 -9.50 4.81 7.21
N CYS A 64 -10.45 4.86 6.25
CA CYS A 64 -10.27 5.55 4.97
C CYS A 64 -11.05 6.85 4.83
N THR A 65 -12.01 7.14 5.74
CA THR A 65 -12.80 8.38 5.64
C THR A 65 -12.08 9.51 6.38
N PRO A 66 -11.81 10.66 5.74
CA PRO A 66 -11.28 11.84 6.42
C PRO A 66 -12.23 12.35 7.50
N GLU A 67 -11.69 13.05 8.49
CA GLU A 67 -12.46 13.64 9.57
C GLU A 67 -13.52 14.60 9.03
N GLY A 68 -14.75 14.46 9.51
CA GLY A 68 -15.88 15.31 9.09
C GLY A 68 -16.59 14.88 7.81
N GLU A 69 -16.10 13.87 7.07
CA GLU A 69 -16.75 13.39 5.86
C GLU A 69 -17.76 12.24 6.13
N GLY A 70 -17.57 11.48 7.18
CA GLY A 70 -18.41 10.32 7.53
C GLY A 70 -18.87 10.34 8.98
N ALA A 71 -19.19 9.17 9.52
CA ALA A 71 -19.51 9.02 10.94
C ALA A 71 -18.26 9.31 11.79
N GLY A 72 -18.45 9.91 12.97
CA GLY A 72 -17.46 10.63 13.73
C GLY A 72 -16.21 9.93 14.26
N ASP A 73 -15.96 8.65 13.92
CA ASP A 73 -14.71 7.93 14.24
C ASP A 73 -13.73 7.81 13.05
N GLY A 74 -14.14 8.30 11.86
CA GLY A 74 -13.31 8.35 10.68
C GLY A 74 -12.22 9.42 10.78
N ARG A 75 -11.01 9.09 10.38
CA ARG A 75 -9.89 10.01 10.12
C ARG A 75 -8.80 9.26 9.37
N TRP A 76 -8.01 9.96 8.60
CA TRP A 76 -6.78 9.40 8.10
C TRP A 76 -5.70 9.49 9.19
N ASP A 77 -5.21 8.35 9.65
CA ASP A 77 -4.14 8.24 10.63
C ASP A 77 -3.09 7.28 10.07
N THR A 78 -2.00 7.83 9.59
CA THR A 78 -0.94 7.06 8.89
C THR A 78 -0.41 5.92 9.76
N TRP A 79 -0.30 6.13 11.08
CA TRP A 79 0.17 5.08 11.98
C TRP A 79 -0.77 3.86 11.99
N ARG A 80 -2.08 4.10 12.20
CA ARG A 80 -3.05 2.99 12.20
C ARG A 80 -3.20 2.34 10.83
N VAL A 81 -3.07 3.11 9.75
CA VAL A 81 -3.04 2.58 8.37
C VAL A 81 -1.85 1.64 8.17
N CYS A 82 -0.67 2.00 8.67
CA CYS A 82 0.51 1.16 8.66
C CYS A 82 0.31 -0.17 9.39
N GLU A 83 -0.19 -0.11 10.62
CA GLU A 83 -0.43 -1.29 11.46
C GLU A 83 -1.49 -2.21 10.82
N PHE A 84 -2.56 -1.63 10.28
CA PHE A 84 -3.59 -2.39 9.60
C PHE A 84 -3.06 -3.07 8.33
N ALA A 85 -2.25 -2.36 7.53
CA ALA A 85 -1.61 -2.92 6.35
C ALA A 85 -0.70 -4.12 6.69
N GLU A 86 0.07 -4.03 7.78
CA GLU A 86 0.90 -5.15 8.28
C GLU A 86 0.06 -6.36 8.68
N ILE A 87 -1.05 -6.13 9.40
CA ILE A 87 -1.96 -7.21 9.84
C ILE A 87 -2.60 -7.91 8.64
N LEU A 88 -3.19 -7.16 7.72
CA LEU A 88 -3.85 -7.76 6.56
C LEU A 88 -2.87 -8.60 5.73
N ALA A 89 -1.68 -8.07 5.44
CA ALA A 89 -0.68 -8.78 4.65
C ALA A 89 -0.04 -9.97 5.39
N PHE A 90 -0.03 -9.98 6.72
CA PHE A 90 0.39 -11.13 7.51
C PHE A 90 -0.51 -12.35 7.21
N TYR A 91 -1.81 -12.14 7.06
CA TYR A 91 -2.76 -13.23 6.78
C TYR A 91 -2.94 -13.53 5.29
N GLY A 92 -2.74 -12.52 4.40
CA GLY A 92 -2.78 -12.74 2.97
C GLY A 92 -2.73 -11.46 2.16
N LEU A 93 -1.97 -11.50 1.06
CA LEU A 93 -1.81 -10.33 0.19
C LEU A 93 -3.15 -9.84 -0.38
N GLN A 94 -4.10 -10.73 -0.66
CA GLN A 94 -5.41 -10.39 -1.22
C GLN A 94 -6.24 -9.48 -0.30
N TYR A 95 -6.17 -9.67 1.01
CA TYR A 95 -6.86 -8.83 1.99
C TYR A 95 -6.24 -7.44 2.08
N TRP A 96 -4.91 -7.38 2.08
CA TRP A 96 -4.19 -6.12 1.98
C TRP A 96 -4.42 -5.43 0.63
N TYR A 97 -4.45 -6.19 -0.46
CA TYR A 97 -4.59 -5.63 -1.80
C TYR A 97 -5.93 -4.93 -2.01
N THR A 98 -7.05 -5.55 -1.60
CA THR A 98 -8.37 -4.91 -1.69
C THR A 98 -8.46 -3.64 -0.85
N TRP A 99 -7.81 -3.62 0.33
CA TRP A 99 -7.61 -2.44 1.15
C TRP A 99 -6.81 -1.36 0.43
N GLN A 100 -5.60 -1.71 -0.05
CA GLN A 100 -4.67 -0.77 -0.69
C GLN A 100 -5.28 -0.12 -1.93
N VAL A 101 -5.95 -0.88 -2.79
CA VAL A 101 -6.55 -0.31 -3.99
C VAL A 101 -7.80 0.52 -3.69
N SER A 102 -8.50 0.25 -2.58
CA SER A 102 -9.55 1.13 -2.08
C SER A 102 -8.97 2.48 -1.63
N VAL A 103 -7.85 2.49 -0.90
CA VAL A 103 -7.12 3.71 -0.54
C VAL A 103 -6.74 4.52 -1.79
N LEU A 104 -6.23 3.85 -2.83
CA LEU A 104 -5.89 4.52 -4.09
C LEU A 104 -7.13 5.07 -4.81
N GLY A 105 -8.22 4.30 -4.88
CA GLY A 105 -9.47 4.74 -5.50
C GLY A 105 -10.10 5.94 -4.80
N LEU A 106 -9.95 6.03 -3.49
CA LEU A 106 -10.44 7.14 -2.67
C LEU A 106 -9.58 8.40 -2.78
N GLY A 107 -8.28 8.27 -3.09
CA GLY A 107 -7.38 9.42 -3.17
C GLY A 107 -7.89 10.58 -4.03
N PRO A 108 -8.22 10.37 -5.32
CA PRO A 108 -8.78 11.43 -6.16
C PRO A 108 -10.10 12.00 -5.64
N ILE A 109 -10.91 11.18 -4.96
CA ILE A 109 -12.20 11.63 -4.41
C ILE A 109 -11.97 12.59 -3.25
N TRP A 110 -11.13 12.22 -2.27
CA TRP A 110 -10.86 13.05 -1.10
C TRP A 110 -10.11 14.35 -1.44
N MET A 111 -9.28 14.34 -2.50
CA MET A 111 -8.59 15.54 -3.00
C MET A 111 -9.51 16.43 -3.85
N SER A 112 -10.70 15.99 -4.23
CA SER A 112 -11.58 16.76 -5.12
C SER A 112 -12.38 17.83 -4.37
N GLY A 113 -12.75 18.89 -5.11
CA GLY A 113 -13.74 19.86 -4.67
C GLY A 113 -15.19 19.38 -4.79
N ASN A 114 -15.43 18.15 -5.28
CA ASN A 114 -16.76 17.61 -5.51
C ASN A 114 -17.38 17.06 -4.23
N VAL A 115 -18.07 17.92 -3.48
CA VAL A 115 -18.65 17.61 -2.18
C VAL A 115 -19.66 16.46 -2.24
N GLU A 116 -20.44 16.36 -3.33
CA GLU A 116 -21.45 15.31 -3.45
C GLU A 116 -20.82 13.94 -3.72
N LEU A 117 -19.74 13.87 -4.51
CA LEU A 117 -19.01 12.61 -4.68
C LEU A 117 -18.26 12.20 -3.38
N ARG A 118 -17.73 13.15 -2.61
CA ARG A 118 -17.12 12.86 -1.29
C ARG A 118 -18.15 12.27 -0.32
N LYS A 119 -19.34 12.86 -0.22
CA LYS A 119 -20.45 12.31 0.60
C LYS A 119 -20.86 10.91 0.13
N ARG A 120 -20.99 10.72 -1.20
CA ARG A 120 -21.34 9.43 -1.78
C ARG A 120 -20.29 8.37 -1.49
N ALA A 121 -19.01 8.72 -1.52
CA ALA A 121 -17.92 7.82 -1.17
C ALA A 121 -17.92 7.49 0.34
N ALA A 122 -18.13 8.48 1.21
CA ALA A 122 -18.26 8.25 2.65
C ALA A 122 -19.42 7.29 2.97
N GLN A 123 -20.59 7.51 2.36
CA GLN A 123 -21.74 6.61 2.53
C GLN A 123 -21.45 5.21 1.99
N ALA A 124 -20.80 5.10 0.83
CA ALA A 124 -20.42 3.81 0.27
C ALA A 124 -19.46 3.04 1.19
N LEU A 125 -18.52 3.73 1.86
CA LEU A 125 -17.64 3.11 2.87
C LEU A 125 -18.42 2.61 4.09
N GLU A 126 -19.42 3.38 4.57
CA GLU A 126 -20.30 2.94 5.66
C GLU A 126 -21.11 1.69 5.27
N ASP A 127 -21.51 1.59 4.00
CA ASP A 127 -22.22 0.44 3.45
C ASP A 127 -21.29 -0.76 3.13
N GLY A 128 -20.00 -0.64 3.40
CA GLY A 128 -18.99 -1.68 3.18
C GLY A 128 -18.42 -1.74 1.76
N GLY A 129 -18.62 -0.67 0.98
CA GLY A 129 -18.10 -0.56 -0.38
C GLY A 129 -16.57 -0.51 -0.43
N ILE A 130 -16.01 -1.10 -1.50
CA ILE A 130 -14.60 -1.01 -1.88
C ILE A 130 -14.46 -0.08 -3.08
N PHE A 131 -13.22 0.40 -3.31
CA PHE A 131 -12.95 1.38 -4.36
C PHE A 131 -11.87 0.89 -5.31
N ALA A 132 -11.80 1.48 -6.50
CA ALA A 132 -10.81 1.15 -7.50
C ALA A 132 -10.16 2.41 -8.10
N PHE A 133 -8.91 2.26 -8.55
CA PHE A 133 -8.10 3.31 -9.13
C PHE A 133 -7.82 3.01 -10.60
N GLY A 134 -8.62 3.58 -11.49
CA GLY A 134 -8.58 3.36 -12.94
C GLY A 134 -7.52 4.22 -13.62
N LEU A 135 -6.23 4.07 -13.24
CA LEU A 135 -5.14 4.85 -13.81
C LEU A 135 -4.46 4.14 -14.99
N SER A 136 -3.92 2.94 -14.76
CA SER A 136 -3.05 2.25 -15.71
C SER A 136 -3.82 1.60 -16.88
N GLU A 137 -3.11 1.48 -18.01
CA GLU A 137 -3.58 0.86 -19.23
C GLU A 137 -2.57 -0.21 -19.67
N LYS A 138 -2.98 -1.11 -20.56
CA LYS A 138 -2.14 -2.21 -21.02
C LYS A 138 -0.86 -1.71 -21.71
N SER A 139 -0.97 -0.60 -22.45
CA SER A 139 0.12 0.06 -23.16
C SER A 139 0.84 1.09 -22.32
N HIS A 140 0.22 1.59 -21.25
CA HIS A 140 0.67 2.73 -20.44
C HIS A 140 0.69 2.39 -18.96
N GLY A 141 1.84 1.90 -18.48
CA GLY A 141 2.04 1.55 -17.08
C GLY A 141 2.81 2.62 -16.31
N ALA A 142 4.05 2.87 -16.69
CA ALA A 142 4.91 3.87 -16.06
C ALA A 142 4.83 5.25 -16.70
N ASP A 143 4.38 5.33 -17.93
CA ASP A 143 4.21 6.54 -18.76
C ASP A 143 2.77 7.08 -18.67
N ILE A 144 2.30 7.33 -17.47
CA ILE A 144 0.93 7.78 -17.19
C ILE A 144 0.55 9.11 -17.88
N TYR A 145 1.50 9.79 -18.52
CA TYR A 145 1.25 10.93 -19.44
C TYR A 145 0.48 10.54 -20.70
N SER A 146 0.52 9.27 -21.08
CA SER A 146 -0.04 8.75 -22.34
C SER A 146 -1.26 7.89 -22.00
N THR A 147 -2.43 8.51 -21.80
CA THR A 147 -3.69 7.76 -21.61
C THR A 147 -4.48 7.68 -22.90
N ASP A 148 -4.98 6.47 -23.21
CA ASP A 148 -5.87 6.19 -24.33
C ASP A 148 -7.36 6.32 -23.96
N MET A 149 -7.68 6.50 -22.67
CA MET A 149 -9.05 6.80 -22.21
C MET A 149 -9.41 8.23 -22.60
N VAL A 150 -10.42 8.38 -23.47
CA VAL A 150 -10.82 9.67 -24.07
C VAL A 150 -12.26 9.99 -23.73
N LEU A 151 -12.52 11.25 -23.36
CA LEU A 151 -13.85 11.82 -23.16
C LEU A 151 -14.18 12.74 -24.32
N THR A 152 -15.17 12.34 -25.14
CA THR A 152 -15.73 13.14 -26.26
C THR A 152 -16.95 13.88 -25.79
N ALA A 153 -17.08 15.16 -26.12
CA ALA A 153 -18.24 15.97 -25.73
C ALA A 153 -19.56 15.41 -26.32
N ASP A 154 -20.61 15.32 -25.49
CA ASP A 154 -21.93 14.85 -25.84
C ASP A 154 -23.01 15.67 -25.10
N GLY A 155 -23.57 16.67 -25.75
CA GLY A 155 -24.53 17.60 -25.15
C GLY A 155 -23.89 18.38 -23.99
N ASP A 156 -24.48 18.29 -22.80
CA ASP A 156 -23.98 18.95 -21.58
C ASP A 156 -22.98 18.10 -20.82
N GLY A 157 -22.58 16.91 -21.34
CA GLY A 157 -21.66 15.97 -20.73
C GLY A 157 -20.66 15.42 -21.73
N TRP A 158 -20.20 14.19 -21.45
CA TRP A 158 -19.19 13.48 -22.25
C TRP A 158 -19.55 12.01 -22.43
N ARG A 159 -18.93 11.38 -23.43
CA ARG A 159 -18.84 9.93 -23.61
C ARG A 159 -17.40 9.50 -23.39
N ALA A 160 -17.18 8.61 -22.43
CA ALA A 160 -15.87 8.05 -22.17
C ALA A 160 -15.69 6.74 -22.93
N ASN A 161 -14.58 6.62 -23.65
CA ASN A 161 -14.19 5.45 -24.43
C ASN A 161 -12.74 5.08 -24.14
N GLY A 162 -12.49 3.78 -23.88
CA GLY A 162 -11.15 3.27 -23.66
C GLY A 162 -11.10 2.11 -22.68
N ARG A 163 -9.89 1.57 -22.48
CA ARG A 163 -9.66 0.39 -21.63
C ARG A 163 -8.69 0.71 -20.51
N LYS A 164 -8.96 0.14 -19.34
CA LYS A 164 -8.06 0.17 -18.20
C LYS A 164 -7.58 -1.25 -17.88
N TYR A 165 -6.34 -1.35 -17.42
CA TYR A 165 -5.67 -2.62 -17.18
C TYR A 165 -4.88 -2.59 -15.87
N TYR A 166 -4.80 -3.70 -15.15
CA TYR A 166 -4.27 -3.81 -13.79
C TYR A 166 -5.08 -3.02 -12.75
N ILE A 167 -6.40 -3.06 -12.83
CA ILE A 167 -7.27 -2.33 -11.92
C ILE A 167 -7.81 -3.26 -10.83
N GLY A 168 -7.24 -3.19 -9.64
CA GLY A 168 -7.75 -3.91 -8.48
C GLY A 168 -9.15 -3.45 -8.10
N ASN A 169 -9.98 -4.38 -7.61
CA ASN A 169 -11.38 -4.17 -7.23
C ASN A 169 -12.33 -3.71 -8.36
N GLY A 170 -11.87 -3.62 -9.61
CA GLY A 170 -12.71 -3.10 -10.70
C GLY A 170 -13.92 -3.97 -11.03
N ASN A 171 -14.06 -5.15 -10.40
CA ASN A 171 -15.24 -6.03 -10.48
C ASN A 171 -16.38 -5.63 -9.53
N GLU A 172 -16.05 -5.07 -8.34
CA GLU A 172 -17.00 -4.88 -7.23
C GLU A 172 -16.93 -3.47 -6.61
N ALA A 173 -16.13 -2.57 -7.19
CA ALA A 173 -15.97 -1.24 -6.63
C ALA A 173 -17.30 -0.47 -6.59
N ALA A 174 -17.54 0.24 -5.49
CA ALA A 174 -18.66 1.18 -5.40
C ALA A 174 -18.46 2.37 -6.34
N ILE A 175 -17.19 2.83 -6.49
CA ILE A 175 -16.77 3.87 -7.42
C ILE A 175 -15.36 3.52 -7.92
N VAL A 176 -15.14 3.69 -9.22
CA VAL A 176 -13.82 3.66 -9.84
C VAL A 176 -13.40 5.09 -10.16
N SER A 177 -12.32 5.59 -9.56
CA SER A 177 -11.70 6.85 -9.96
C SER A 177 -10.92 6.65 -11.25
N THR A 178 -11.50 7.03 -12.38
CA THR A 178 -10.98 6.73 -13.71
C THR A 178 -10.24 7.95 -14.28
N PHE A 179 -9.00 7.74 -14.74
CA PHE A 179 -8.15 8.75 -15.34
C PHE A 179 -8.23 8.70 -16.86
N GLY A 180 -8.35 9.86 -17.49
CA GLY A 180 -8.42 10.01 -18.94
C GLY A 180 -8.02 11.40 -19.39
N ARG A 181 -8.38 11.74 -20.64
CA ARG A 181 -8.18 13.06 -21.23
C ARG A 181 -9.40 13.48 -22.06
N PHE A 182 -9.59 14.76 -22.22
CA PHE A 182 -10.60 15.27 -23.15
C PHE A 182 -10.12 15.16 -24.60
N GLU A 183 -11.04 14.81 -25.50
CA GLU A 183 -10.75 14.73 -26.94
C GLU A 183 -10.28 16.08 -27.49
N GLY A 184 -9.27 16.05 -28.36
CA GLY A 184 -8.75 17.25 -29.03
C GLY A 184 -7.90 18.16 -28.14
N SER A 185 -7.72 17.82 -26.86
CA SER A 185 -6.83 18.54 -25.95
C SER A 185 -5.84 17.58 -25.26
N ASN A 186 -4.83 18.17 -24.57
CA ASN A 186 -3.96 17.43 -23.68
C ASN A 186 -4.40 17.56 -22.21
N ASP A 187 -5.64 17.96 -21.97
CA ASP A 187 -6.14 18.19 -20.63
C ASP A 187 -6.61 16.88 -20.01
N TYR A 188 -5.99 16.53 -18.92
CA TYR A 188 -6.36 15.34 -18.17
C TYR A 188 -7.65 15.54 -17.39
N VAL A 189 -8.30 14.43 -17.08
CA VAL A 189 -9.49 14.38 -16.26
C VAL A 189 -9.47 13.16 -15.35
N PHE A 190 -9.92 13.34 -14.12
CA PHE A 190 -10.41 12.25 -13.27
C PHE A 190 -11.92 12.33 -13.17
N PHE A 191 -12.59 11.21 -13.33
CA PHE A 191 -14.03 11.10 -13.20
C PHE A 191 -14.41 9.80 -12.47
N ALA A 192 -15.58 9.81 -11.84
CA ALA A 192 -16.14 8.64 -11.18
C ALA A 192 -16.87 7.76 -12.21
N SER A 193 -16.56 6.48 -12.27
CA SER A 193 -17.33 5.49 -13.03
C SER A 193 -17.86 4.38 -12.12
N ASP A 194 -19.01 3.80 -12.50
CA ASP A 194 -19.72 2.76 -11.75
C ASP A 194 -19.61 1.42 -12.51
N PRO A 195 -19.02 0.38 -11.92
CA PRO A 195 -18.90 -0.94 -12.54
C PRO A 195 -20.25 -1.61 -12.86
N ARG A 196 -21.34 -1.15 -12.24
CA ARG A 196 -22.68 -1.69 -12.46
C ARG A 196 -23.43 -1.06 -13.66
N HIS A 197 -22.85 -0.02 -14.27
CA HIS A 197 -23.42 0.63 -15.43
C HIS A 197 -23.27 -0.24 -16.68
N ASP A 198 -24.29 -0.30 -17.54
CA ASP A 198 -24.33 -1.14 -18.75
C ASP A 198 -23.16 -0.88 -19.72
N ASN A 199 -22.64 0.34 -19.75
CA ASN A 199 -21.49 0.74 -20.59
C ASN A 199 -20.12 0.55 -19.92
N TYR A 200 -20.07 -0.07 -18.73
CA TYR A 200 -18.84 -0.54 -18.09
C TYR A 200 -18.74 -2.04 -18.31
N HIS A 201 -17.80 -2.46 -19.13
CA HIS A 201 -17.62 -3.87 -19.49
C HIS A 201 -16.41 -4.46 -18.75
N LEU A 202 -16.67 -5.30 -17.76
CA LEU A 202 -15.64 -6.09 -17.12
C LEU A 202 -15.18 -7.19 -18.08
N ILE A 203 -13.91 -7.14 -18.51
CA ILE A 203 -13.36 -8.06 -19.52
C ILE A 203 -12.82 -9.33 -18.86
N GLN A 204 -11.91 -9.19 -17.89
CA GLN A 204 -11.27 -10.34 -17.24
C GLN A 204 -10.54 -9.96 -15.93
N ASN A 205 -10.25 -10.98 -15.13
CA ASN A 205 -9.19 -10.91 -14.12
C ASN A 205 -7.84 -11.25 -14.77
N VAL A 206 -6.90 -10.33 -14.72
CA VAL A 206 -5.60 -10.45 -15.44
C VAL A 206 -4.52 -11.16 -14.64
N VAL A 207 -4.79 -11.55 -13.37
CA VAL A 207 -3.80 -12.21 -12.50
C VAL A 207 -4.20 -13.64 -12.15
N ALA A 208 -3.22 -14.45 -11.80
CA ALA A 208 -3.42 -15.86 -11.44
C ALA A 208 -3.54 -16.08 -9.92
N SER A 209 -3.32 -15.06 -9.10
CA SER A 209 -3.47 -15.11 -7.64
C SER A 209 -4.93 -14.98 -7.20
N GLN A 210 -5.18 -15.03 -5.90
CA GLN A 210 -6.53 -14.82 -5.34
C GLN A 210 -7.02 -13.38 -5.48
N ASN A 211 -6.11 -12.41 -5.69
CA ASN A 211 -6.50 -11.01 -5.95
C ASN A 211 -7.40 -10.92 -7.20
N TYR A 212 -8.31 -9.95 -7.18
CA TYR A 212 -9.02 -9.58 -8.39
C TYR A 212 -8.44 -8.29 -8.96
N VAL A 213 -7.83 -8.41 -10.12
CA VAL A 213 -7.19 -7.31 -10.85
C VAL A 213 -7.76 -7.29 -12.25
N SER A 214 -8.63 -6.32 -12.52
CA SER A 214 -9.44 -6.29 -13.72
C SER A 214 -8.74 -5.63 -14.92
N GLU A 215 -9.13 -6.09 -16.09
CA GLU A 215 -9.24 -5.31 -17.32
C GLU A 215 -10.69 -4.93 -17.49
N PHE A 216 -10.99 -3.64 -17.73
CA PHE A 216 -12.32 -3.19 -18.07
C PHE A 216 -12.30 -2.19 -19.23
N GLU A 217 -13.42 -2.06 -19.92
CA GLU A 217 -13.65 -1.13 -21.02
C GLU A 217 -14.84 -0.23 -20.69
N LEU A 218 -14.70 1.05 -20.98
CA LEU A 218 -15.81 1.98 -21.10
C LEU A 218 -16.12 2.14 -22.59
N ASP A 219 -17.36 1.86 -22.97
CA ASP A 219 -17.85 1.96 -24.35
C ASP A 219 -19.05 2.90 -24.37
N ASP A 220 -18.83 4.10 -24.91
CA ASP A 220 -19.82 5.20 -24.86
C ASP A 220 -20.37 5.47 -23.45
N TYR A 221 -19.53 5.32 -22.44
CA TYR A 221 -19.91 5.49 -21.04
C TYR A 221 -20.28 6.95 -20.75
N PRO A 222 -21.51 7.26 -20.27
CA PRO A 222 -21.93 8.63 -20.02
C PRO A 222 -21.23 9.21 -18.80
N VAL A 223 -20.64 10.39 -18.95
CA VAL A 223 -20.02 11.16 -17.87
C VAL A 223 -20.69 12.53 -17.80
N GLN A 224 -21.21 12.88 -16.63
CA GLN A 224 -21.82 14.18 -16.38
C GLN A 224 -20.89 15.08 -15.59
N GLU A 225 -21.17 16.39 -15.53
CA GLU A 225 -20.37 17.35 -14.75
C GLU A 225 -20.21 16.92 -13.28
N GLN A 226 -21.26 16.37 -12.70
CA GLN A 226 -21.28 15.87 -11.32
C GLN A 226 -20.38 14.64 -11.07
N ASP A 227 -19.95 13.95 -12.13
CA ASP A 227 -19.05 12.78 -12.05
C ASP A 227 -17.58 13.20 -12.14
N ILE A 228 -17.30 14.45 -12.51
CA ILE A 228 -15.93 14.96 -12.62
C ILE A 228 -15.34 15.19 -11.22
N LEU A 229 -14.18 14.62 -10.99
CA LEU A 229 -13.37 14.79 -9.76
C LEU A 229 -12.34 15.90 -9.94
N HIS A 230 -11.56 15.84 -11.01
CA HIS A 230 -10.49 16.79 -11.30
C HIS A 230 -10.36 17.03 -12.80
N ARG A 231 -9.86 18.20 -13.17
CA ARG A 231 -9.56 18.58 -14.54
C ARG A 231 -8.13 19.03 -14.69
N GLU A 232 -7.63 18.97 -15.92
CA GLU A 232 -6.35 19.54 -16.32
C GLU A 232 -5.20 19.13 -15.40
N ARG A 233 -4.55 20.12 -14.87
CA ARG A 233 -3.39 19.94 -13.99
C ARG A 233 -3.76 19.33 -12.65
N ASP A 234 -4.96 19.61 -12.12
CA ASP A 234 -5.37 19.06 -10.83
C ASP A 234 -5.65 17.56 -10.94
N ALA A 235 -6.12 17.08 -12.09
CA ALA A 235 -6.21 15.65 -12.38
C ALA A 235 -4.82 14.98 -12.32
N TRP A 236 -3.82 15.62 -12.92
CA TRP A 236 -2.43 15.15 -12.85
C TRP A 236 -1.86 15.16 -11.43
N ASN A 237 -2.10 16.25 -10.68
CA ASN A 237 -1.67 16.36 -9.30
C ASN A 237 -2.33 15.29 -8.42
N ALA A 238 -3.62 15.04 -8.60
CA ALA A 238 -4.36 14.01 -7.88
C ALA A 238 -3.79 12.61 -8.16
N ALA A 239 -3.45 12.27 -9.41
CA ALA A 239 -2.81 11.01 -9.76
C ALA A 239 -1.49 10.81 -8.99
N LEU A 240 -0.60 11.81 -9.03
CA LEU A 240 0.70 11.73 -8.36
C LEU A 240 0.59 11.70 -6.85
N ASN A 241 -0.26 12.54 -6.26
CA ASN A 241 -0.44 12.60 -4.81
C ASN A 241 -1.07 11.31 -4.27
N THR A 242 -2.06 10.74 -4.96
CA THR A 242 -2.64 9.44 -4.60
C THR A 242 -1.56 8.36 -4.50
N VAL A 243 -0.71 8.22 -5.52
CA VAL A 243 0.38 7.25 -5.49
C VAL A 243 1.40 7.57 -4.39
N ASN A 244 1.68 8.84 -4.10
CA ASN A 244 2.60 9.23 -3.04
C ASN A 244 2.06 8.92 -1.64
N ILE A 245 0.74 9.04 -1.43
CA ILE A 245 0.08 8.69 -0.16
C ILE A 245 0.04 7.15 0.03
N GLY A 246 -0.18 6.38 -1.03
CA GLY A 246 -0.40 4.93 -0.95
C GLY A 246 0.87 4.09 -0.92
N LYS A 247 1.90 4.47 -1.69
CA LYS A 247 3.04 3.57 -2.00
C LYS A 247 3.85 3.03 -0.82
N TYR A 248 3.92 3.73 0.29
CA TYR A 248 4.68 3.26 1.46
C TYR A 248 4.05 2.02 2.10
N ASN A 249 2.73 1.81 1.95
CA ASN A 249 2.01 0.65 2.46
C ASN A 249 2.50 -0.67 1.86
N LEU A 250 3.08 -0.67 0.65
CA LEU A 250 3.70 -1.87 0.07
C LEU A 250 4.85 -2.39 0.93
N GLY A 251 5.60 -1.48 1.55
CA GLY A 251 6.64 -1.86 2.52
C GLY A 251 6.07 -2.53 3.77
N TRP A 252 4.96 -2.00 4.29
CA TRP A 252 4.28 -2.58 5.45
C TRP A 252 3.67 -3.95 5.13
N ALA A 253 3.09 -4.12 3.95
CA ALA A 253 2.64 -5.42 3.48
C ALA A 253 3.80 -6.44 3.40
N SER A 254 4.95 -6.02 2.87
CA SER A 254 6.16 -6.87 2.82
C SER A 254 6.61 -7.32 4.21
N ILE A 255 6.55 -6.42 5.21
CA ILE A 255 6.89 -6.73 6.60
C ILE A 255 5.91 -7.76 7.17
N GLY A 256 4.60 -7.58 6.97
CA GLY A 256 3.57 -8.52 7.43
C GLY A 256 3.79 -9.94 6.88
N MET A 257 3.96 -10.06 5.57
CA MET A 257 4.23 -11.33 4.90
C MET A 257 5.51 -12.00 5.40
N CYS A 258 6.61 -11.25 5.53
CA CYS A 258 7.88 -11.78 6.02
C CYS A 258 7.80 -12.20 7.49
N THR A 259 6.99 -11.51 8.30
CA THR A 259 6.78 -11.87 9.71
C THR A 259 6.05 -13.21 9.82
N HIS A 260 5.00 -13.43 9.03
CA HIS A 260 4.32 -14.73 8.96
C HIS A 260 5.29 -15.84 8.54
N ALA A 261 6.01 -15.64 7.46
CA ALA A 261 6.97 -16.63 6.97
C ALA A 261 8.06 -16.95 8.00
N LEU A 262 8.55 -15.95 8.76
CA LEU A 262 9.51 -16.15 9.84
C LEU A 262 8.98 -17.07 10.93
N TYR A 263 7.76 -16.82 11.42
CA TYR A 263 7.16 -17.65 12.46
C TYR A 263 6.93 -19.08 11.99
N GLU A 264 6.46 -19.25 10.77
CA GLU A 264 6.26 -20.58 10.21
C GLU A 264 7.59 -21.34 10.03
N ALA A 265 8.60 -20.68 9.47
CA ALA A 265 9.89 -21.30 9.23
C ALA A 265 10.61 -21.70 10.53
N ILE A 266 10.65 -20.80 11.52
CA ILE A 266 11.34 -21.07 12.79
C ILE A 266 10.62 -22.15 13.59
N THR A 267 9.29 -22.16 13.59
CA THR A 267 8.48 -23.19 14.26
C THR A 267 8.73 -24.56 13.62
N HIS A 268 8.73 -24.64 12.29
CA HIS A 268 9.04 -25.88 11.58
C HIS A 268 10.48 -26.36 11.89
N ALA A 269 11.47 -25.49 11.77
CA ALA A 269 12.87 -25.86 11.97
C ALA A 269 13.17 -26.26 13.43
N HIS A 270 12.49 -25.64 14.41
CA HIS A 270 12.63 -26.00 15.82
C HIS A 270 12.06 -27.40 16.12
N ASN A 271 10.90 -27.72 15.53
CA ASN A 271 10.22 -29.01 15.77
C ASN A 271 10.82 -30.16 14.95
N ARG A 272 11.61 -29.86 13.91
CA ARG A 272 12.27 -30.86 13.09
C ARG A 272 13.59 -31.30 13.70
N VAL A 273 13.70 -32.58 14.02
CA VAL A 273 14.92 -33.18 14.61
C VAL A 273 15.71 -33.95 13.55
N LEU A 274 16.97 -33.61 13.35
CA LEU A 274 17.94 -34.31 12.49
C LEU A 274 19.18 -34.64 13.30
N TYR A 275 19.68 -35.87 13.19
CA TYR A 275 20.87 -36.35 13.93
C TYR A 275 20.77 -36.11 15.46
N GLY A 276 19.53 -36.17 15.99
CA GLY A 276 19.28 -35.98 17.43
C GLY A 276 19.18 -34.52 17.90
N ASN A 277 19.28 -33.53 17.01
CA ASN A 277 19.21 -32.10 17.36
C ASN A 277 18.10 -31.40 16.55
N PRO A 278 17.41 -30.39 17.13
CA PRO A 278 16.55 -29.49 16.35
C PRO A 278 17.33 -28.85 15.20
N VAL A 279 16.68 -28.65 14.06
CA VAL A 279 17.33 -28.03 12.88
C VAL A 279 17.82 -26.61 13.19
N THR A 280 17.17 -25.90 14.09
CA THR A 280 17.62 -24.57 14.59
C THR A 280 18.99 -24.59 15.28
N ASP A 281 19.49 -25.77 15.72
CA ASP A 281 20.78 -25.89 16.40
C ASP A 281 21.97 -25.97 15.44
N PHE A 282 21.71 -26.23 14.16
CA PHE A 282 22.76 -26.21 13.15
C PHE A 282 23.20 -24.77 12.84
N SER A 283 24.51 -24.51 12.93
CA SER A 283 25.06 -23.14 12.84
C SER A 283 24.72 -22.41 11.56
N HIS A 284 24.71 -23.10 10.41
CA HIS A 284 24.36 -22.52 9.12
C HIS A 284 22.88 -22.17 9.02
N VAL A 285 21.97 -22.99 9.58
CA VAL A 285 20.54 -22.71 9.64
C VAL A 285 20.27 -21.53 10.58
N ARG A 286 20.91 -21.52 11.76
CA ARG A 286 20.81 -20.41 12.70
C ARG A 286 21.24 -19.09 12.07
N LYS A 287 22.30 -19.10 11.24
CA LYS A 287 22.74 -17.92 10.50
C LYS A 287 21.68 -17.41 9.54
N MET A 288 20.97 -18.29 8.82
CA MET A 288 19.88 -17.89 7.91
C MET A 288 18.75 -17.19 8.68
N PHE A 289 18.33 -17.72 9.84
CA PHE A 289 17.33 -17.09 10.70
C PHE A 289 17.79 -15.74 11.26
N ILE A 290 19.05 -15.64 11.70
CA ILE A 290 19.60 -14.37 12.20
C ILE A 290 19.62 -13.32 11.07
N ASP A 291 20.06 -13.68 9.87
CA ASP A 291 20.08 -12.80 8.71
C ASP A 291 18.67 -12.35 8.32
N GLY A 292 17.73 -13.30 8.19
CA GLY A 292 16.34 -13.01 7.87
C GLY A 292 15.68 -12.10 8.90
N TYR A 293 15.84 -12.40 10.19
CA TYR A 293 15.30 -11.59 11.28
C TYR A 293 15.92 -10.18 11.33
N SER A 294 17.24 -10.07 11.18
CA SER A 294 17.94 -8.77 11.21
C SER A 294 17.48 -7.87 10.06
N ARG A 295 17.32 -8.44 8.85
CA ARG A 295 16.78 -7.72 7.69
C ARG A 295 15.35 -7.27 7.97
N LEU A 296 14.49 -8.14 8.49
CA LEU A 296 13.10 -7.84 8.79
C LEU A 296 12.97 -6.74 9.84
N VAL A 297 13.79 -6.76 10.88
CA VAL A 297 13.84 -5.68 11.88
C VAL A 297 14.30 -4.36 11.24
N ALA A 298 15.33 -4.39 10.40
CA ALA A 298 15.77 -3.19 9.68
C ALA A 298 14.70 -2.63 8.73
N MET A 299 13.98 -3.49 8.02
CA MET A 299 12.81 -3.12 7.19
C MET A 299 11.76 -2.39 8.04
N LYS A 300 11.41 -2.96 9.19
CA LYS A 300 10.39 -2.38 10.10
C LYS A 300 10.83 -1.03 10.65
N LEU A 301 12.07 -0.91 11.12
CA LEU A 301 12.60 0.35 11.66
C LEU A 301 12.64 1.46 10.59
N PHE A 302 13.02 1.11 9.36
CA PHE A 302 13.03 2.08 8.26
C PHE A 302 11.62 2.50 7.86
N ALA A 303 10.66 1.56 7.77
CA ALA A 303 9.26 1.87 7.46
C ALA A 303 8.61 2.73 8.55
N LEU A 304 8.89 2.47 9.83
CA LEU A 304 8.46 3.29 10.95
C LEU A 304 8.99 4.73 10.84
N ARG A 305 10.28 4.89 10.50
CA ARG A 305 10.88 6.22 10.35
C ARG A 305 10.28 7.00 9.17
N ALA A 306 10.00 6.33 8.06
CA ALA A 306 9.32 6.95 6.93
C ALA A 306 7.89 7.39 7.27
N ALA A 307 7.16 6.58 8.05
CA ALA A 307 5.84 6.95 8.56
C ALA A 307 5.89 8.20 9.46
N ASP A 308 6.93 8.34 10.32
CA ASP A 308 7.13 9.56 11.12
C ASP A 308 7.24 10.81 10.23
N TYR A 309 8.01 10.75 9.14
CA TYR A 309 8.13 11.86 8.21
C TYR A 309 6.83 12.15 7.44
N MET A 310 6.04 11.13 7.17
CA MET A 310 4.74 11.31 6.52
C MET A 310 3.74 12.00 7.45
N ARG A 311 3.75 11.66 8.74
CA ARG A 311 2.85 12.22 9.75
C ARG A 311 3.15 13.68 10.11
N VAL A 312 4.37 14.15 9.88
CA VAL A 312 4.74 15.56 10.07
C VAL A 312 4.74 16.36 8.76
N ALA A 313 4.26 15.77 7.68
CA ALA A 313 4.19 16.43 6.39
C ALA A 313 3.38 17.74 6.46
N SER A 314 3.87 18.76 5.78
CA SER A 314 3.23 20.06 5.62
C SER A 314 3.60 20.66 4.26
N LEU A 315 3.13 21.85 3.95
CA LEU A 315 3.55 22.59 2.76
C LEU A 315 5.05 22.89 2.78
N GLU A 316 5.64 23.08 3.98
CA GLU A 316 7.04 23.40 4.20
C GLU A 316 7.92 22.15 4.34
N ASP A 317 7.36 21.04 4.82
CA ASP A 317 8.08 19.79 5.04
C ASP A 317 7.51 18.63 4.21
N ARG A 318 8.10 18.41 3.06
CA ARG A 318 7.73 17.33 2.13
C ARG A 318 8.79 16.23 2.04
N ARG A 319 9.60 16.03 3.09
CA ARG A 319 10.65 14.99 3.10
C ARG A 319 10.13 13.58 2.87
N TYR A 320 8.88 13.29 3.22
CA TYR A 320 8.24 12.01 2.95
C TYR A 320 8.25 11.62 1.45
N LEU A 321 8.33 12.59 0.53
CA LEU A 321 8.42 12.33 -0.92
C LEU A 321 9.71 11.61 -1.33
N LEU A 322 10.78 11.67 -0.53
CA LEU A 322 11.97 10.84 -0.71
C LEU A 322 11.80 9.49 0.00
N TYR A 323 11.31 9.49 1.23
CA TYR A 323 11.27 8.29 2.05
C TYR A 323 10.24 7.25 1.58
N ASN A 324 9.07 7.68 1.08
CA ASN A 324 8.06 6.76 0.57
C ASN A 324 8.54 5.91 -0.63
N PRO A 325 9.13 6.44 -1.70
CA PRO A 325 9.72 5.62 -2.75
C PRO A 325 10.89 4.76 -2.26
N MET A 326 11.67 5.21 -1.27
CA MET A 326 12.73 4.40 -0.65
C MET A 326 12.16 3.21 0.12
N VAL A 327 11.10 3.40 0.94
CA VAL A 327 10.41 2.31 1.62
C VAL A 327 9.84 1.34 0.60
N LYS A 328 9.10 1.83 -0.37
CA LYS A 328 8.51 1.00 -1.41
C LYS A 328 9.59 0.17 -2.12
N MET A 329 10.64 0.78 -2.60
CA MET A 329 11.70 0.09 -3.35
C MET A 329 12.52 -0.85 -2.46
N LYS A 330 13.07 -0.33 -1.34
CA LYS A 330 14.05 -1.08 -0.54
C LYS A 330 13.40 -2.14 0.35
N VAL A 331 12.28 -1.81 1.01
CA VAL A 331 11.63 -2.75 1.93
C VAL A 331 11.00 -3.91 1.16
N THR A 332 10.38 -3.65 0.00
CA THR A 332 9.78 -4.73 -0.77
C THR A 332 10.82 -5.66 -1.41
N THR A 333 11.94 -5.13 -1.90
CA THR A 333 13.03 -5.99 -2.44
C THR A 333 13.73 -6.77 -1.33
N GLN A 334 13.90 -6.19 -0.13
CA GLN A 334 14.41 -6.96 1.02
C GLN A 334 13.43 -8.04 1.47
N GLY A 335 12.12 -7.83 1.28
CA GLY A 335 11.12 -8.87 1.54
C GLY A 335 11.31 -10.11 0.66
N GLU A 336 11.59 -9.93 -0.64
CA GLU A 336 11.94 -11.06 -1.53
C GLU A 336 13.15 -11.84 -0.99
N GLU A 337 14.20 -11.14 -0.53
CA GLU A 337 15.40 -11.74 0.06
C GLU A 337 15.10 -12.51 1.35
N VAL A 338 14.28 -11.95 2.24
CA VAL A 338 13.89 -12.59 3.50
C VAL A 338 13.11 -13.87 3.23
N ILE A 339 12.12 -13.86 2.32
CA ILE A 339 11.36 -15.06 1.97
C ILE A 339 12.29 -16.15 1.41
N ASN A 340 13.22 -15.80 0.52
CA ASN A 340 14.17 -16.76 -0.04
C ASN A 340 15.07 -17.39 1.06
N LEU A 341 15.64 -16.58 1.96
CA LEU A 341 16.46 -17.07 3.08
C LEU A 341 15.70 -18.03 4.00
N LEU A 342 14.46 -17.70 4.32
CA LEU A 342 13.61 -18.53 5.17
C LEU A 342 13.21 -19.83 4.46
N TRP A 343 12.95 -19.78 3.15
CA TRP A 343 12.65 -20.96 2.37
C TRP A 343 13.86 -21.90 2.30
N ASP A 344 15.06 -21.38 2.10
CA ASP A 344 16.29 -22.18 2.12
C ASP A 344 16.45 -22.92 3.46
N ALA A 345 16.08 -22.29 4.57
CA ALA A 345 16.14 -22.90 5.89
C ALA A 345 15.18 -24.07 6.09
N ILE A 346 14.00 -24.07 5.42
CA ILE A 346 12.99 -25.14 5.51
C ILE A 346 13.01 -26.08 4.32
N ALA A 347 13.74 -25.75 3.27
CA ALA A 347 13.99 -26.55 2.07
C ALA A 347 12.68 -27.04 1.41
N ALA A 348 12.61 -28.32 1.02
CA ALA A 348 11.48 -28.92 0.29
C ALA A 348 10.12 -28.78 1.01
N ARG A 349 10.11 -28.63 2.34
CA ARG A 349 8.89 -28.42 3.12
C ARG A 349 8.09 -27.20 2.65
N GLY A 350 8.77 -26.15 2.16
CA GLY A 350 8.11 -24.95 1.67
C GLY A 350 7.23 -25.14 0.42
N PHE A 351 7.33 -26.29 -0.27
CA PHE A 351 6.45 -26.63 -1.40
C PHE A 351 5.16 -27.34 -0.99
N GLU A 352 5.03 -27.73 0.27
CA GLU A 352 3.86 -28.47 0.72
C GLU A 352 2.63 -27.55 0.84
N LYS A 353 1.44 -28.09 0.57
CA LYS A 353 0.18 -27.33 0.49
C LYS A 353 -0.25 -26.66 1.78
N ASP A 354 0.20 -27.18 2.93
CA ASP A 354 -0.08 -26.65 4.26
C ASP A 354 0.93 -25.60 4.73
N MET A 355 1.89 -25.24 3.86
CA MET A 355 2.90 -24.21 4.12
C MET A 355 2.59 -22.92 3.37
N TYR A 356 2.87 -21.79 4.02
CA TYR A 356 2.65 -20.45 3.47
C TYR A 356 3.59 -20.11 2.30
N PHE A 357 4.76 -20.76 2.20
CA PHE A 357 5.87 -20.32 1.35
C PHE A 357 5.59 -20.30 -0.15
N SER A 358 4.84 -21.27 -0.69
CA SER A 358 4.49 -21.25 -2.11
C SER A 358 3.62 -20.03 -2.46
N GLN A 359 2.69 -19.65 -1.59
CA GLN A 359 1.93 -18.41 -1.70
C GLN A 359 2.83 -17.20 -1.54
N ALA A 360 3.60 -17.13 -0.45
CA ALA A 360 4.46 -16.00 -0.15
C ALA A 360 5.48 -15.69 -1.25
N ALA A 361 6.07 -16.70 -1.87
CA ALA A 361 7.06 -16.51 -2.95
C ALA A 361 6.47 -15.89 -4.22
N VAL A 362 5.20 -16.13 -4.49
CA VAL A 362 4.50 -15.48 -5.61
C VAL A 362 4.10 -14.06 -5.23
N ASP A 363 3.45 -13.92 -4.10
CA ASP A 363 2.82 -12.68 -3.66
C ASP A 363 3.85 -11.59 -3.30
N ILE A 364 4.96 -11.96 -2.62
CA ILE A 364 6.01 -10.99 -2.27
C ILE A 364 6.62 -10.32 -3.52
N ARG A 365 6.68 -11.03 -4.63
CA ARG A 365 7.22 -10.52 -5.90
C ARG A 365 6.33 -9.48 -6.57
N ALA A 366 5.05 -9.41 -6.23
CA ALA A 366 4.16 -8.38 -6.72
C ALA A 366 4.53 -7.00 -6.14
N LEU A 367 4.85 -6.93 -4.84
CA LEU A 367 5.05 -5.68 -4.13
C LEU A 367 6.10 -4.75 -4.74
N PRO A 368 7.32 -5.16 -5.15
CA PRO A 368 8.27 -4.25 -5.79
C PRO A 368 7.85 -3.81 -7.21
N LYS A 369 6.81 -4.42 -7.79
CA LYS A 369 6.37 -4.16 -9.17
C LYS A 369 5.11 -3.29 -9.24
N LEU A 370 4.25 -3.35 -8.22
CA LEU A 370 3.05 -2.52 -8.11
C LEU A 370 3.39 -1.04 -7.82
N GLU A 371 2.52 -0.10 -8.19
CA GLU A 371 2.63 1.34 -7.89
C GLU A 371 4.00 1.96 -8.27
N GLY A 372 4.45 1.66 -9.47
CA GLY A 372 5.77 1.99 -9.99
C GLY A 372 6.81 0.92 -9.67
N THR A 373 7.54 0.49 -10.69
CA THR A 373 8.60 -0.53 -10.55
C THR A 373 9.74 -0.04 -9.67
N VAL A 374 10.66 -0.94 -9.32
CA VAL A 374 11.93 -0.60 -8.63
C VAL A 374 12.64 0.54 -9.34
N HIS A 375 12.76 0.50 -10.67
CA HIS A 375 13.47 1.51 -11.47
C HIS A 375 12.76 2.86 -11.44
N VAL A 376 11.43 2.90 -11.49
CA VAL A 376 10.65 4.13 -11.36
C VAL A 376 10.90 4.79 -10.00
N ASN A 377 10.91 4.00 -8.92
CA ASN A 377 11.19 4.53 -7.59
C ASN A 377 12.66 4.97 -7.43
N ILE A 378 13.63 4.27 -8.04
CA ILE A 378 15.02 4.72 -8.11
C ILE A 378 15.11 6.09 -8.81
N ALA A 379 14.43 6.27 -9.95
CA ALA A 379 14.41 7.55 -10.66
C ALA A 379 13.85 8.71 -9.80
N LEU A 380 12.80 8.43 -9.01
CA LEU A 380 12.26 9.39 -8.03
C LEU A 380 13.27 9.73 -6.93
N ILE A 381 13.98 8.73 -6.41
CA ILE A 381 15.01 8.92 -5.37
C ILE A 381 16.15 9.77 -5.92
N VAL A 382 16.67 9.43 -7.11
CA VAL A 382 17.75 10.18 -7.78
C VAL A 382 17.39 11.66 -7.97
N LYS A 383 16.11 11.97 -8.23
CA LYS A 383 15.62 13.34 -8.36
C LYS A 383 15.88 14.19 -7.10
N PHE A 384 15.88 13.60 -5.91
CA PHE A 384 16.10 14.28 -4.64
C PHE A 384 17.55 14.21 -4.15
N MET A 385 18.40 13.35 -4.72
CA MET A 385 19.78 13.17 -4.26
C MET A 385 20.60 14.46 -4.24
N PRO A 386 20.54 15.37 -5.25
CA PRO A 386 21.27 16.62 -5.18
C PRO A 386 20.90 17.48 -3.97
N ASN A 387 19.58 17.50 -3.64
CA ASN A 387 19.10 18.27 -2.49
C ASN A 387 19.55 17.62 -1.17
N PHE A 388 19.56 16.29 -1.11
CA PHE A 388 19.99 15.53 0.06
C PHE A 388 21.49 15.72 0.35
N PHE A 389 22.33 15.61 -0.67
CA PHE A 389 23.78 15.64 -0.49
C PHE A 389 24.38 17.05 -0.42
N PHE A 390 23.82 18.00 -1.17
CA PHE A 390 24.50 19.27 -1.41
C PHE A 390 23.74 20.50 -0.91
N GLN A 391 22.50 20.35 -0.47
CA GLN A 391 21.65 21.46 -0.05
C GLN A 391 20.91 21.12 1.25
N PRO A 392 21.64 20.89 2.35
CA PRO A 392 21.01 20.59 3.63
C PRO A 392 20.19 21.78 4.14
N ALA A 393 19.19 21.50 4.95
CA ALA A 393 18.42 22.49 5.66
C ALA A 393 18.28 22.10 7.15
N GLU A 394 18.01 23.07 7.97
CA GLU A 394 17.69 22.84 9.36
C GLU A 394 16.18 22.59 9.49
N TYR A 395 15.82 21.50 10.16
CA TYR A 395 14.46 21.16 10.53
C TYR A 395 14.43 20.81 12.02
N SER A 396 13.28 20.97 12.64
CA SER A 396 13.06 20.45 13.97
C SER A 396 13.26 18.92 13.98
N HIS A 397 13.77 18.40 15.08
CA HIS A 397 13.88 16.95 15.25
C HIS A 397 12.50 16.31 15.21
N VAL A 398 12.34 15.28 14.37
CA VAL A 398 11.12 14.48 14.28
C VAL A 398 11.29 13.24 15.16
N GLY A 399 10.60 13.21 16.30
CA GLY A 399 10.51 12.02 17.16
C GLY A 399 9.59 10.96 16.56
N ARG A 400 9.40 9.86 17.30
CA ARG A 400 8.39 8.86 16.97
C ARG A 400 6.99 9.50 16.99
N GLN A 401 6.17 9.12 16.03
CA GLN A 401 4.82 9.65 15.78
C GLN A 401 3.79 8.51 15.85
N ASP A 402 3.66 7.87 17.03
CA ASP A 402 2.79 6.72 17.27
C ASP A 402 1.56 7.02 18.12
N GLU A 403 1.30 8.31 18.40
CA GLU A 403 0.06 8.76 19.02
C GLU A 403 -1.05 8.89 17.98
N ALA A 404 -2.31 8.76 18.41
CA ALA A 404 -3.47 9.01 17.56
C ALA A 404 -3.49 10.47 17.06
N ARG A 405 -3.66 10.64 15.76
CA ARG A 405 -3.77 11.97 15.17
C ARG A 405 -4.49 11.91 13.82
N ASN A 406 -4.91 13.09 13.36
CA ASN A 406 -5.46 13.29 12.04
C ASN A 406 -4.33 13.71 11.07
N ASP A 407 -4.13 12.95 9.99
CA ASP A 407 -3.18 13.23 8.93
C ASP A 407 -3.89 13.59 7.60
N ASP A 408 -5.14 14.07 7.64
CA ASP A 408 -5.97 14.41 6.46
C ASP A 408 -5.32 15.48 5.56
N PHE A 409 -4.36 16.26 6.09
CA PHE A 409 -3.50 17.14 5.29
C PHE A 409 -2.91 16.45 4.07
N LEU A 410 -2.69 15.13 4.11
CA LEU A 410 -2.17 14.36 2.99
C LEU A 410 -3.09 14.40 1.76
N PHE A 411 -4.37 14.72 1.92
CA PHE A 411 -5.31 14.94 0.83
C PHE A 411 -5.38 16.41 0.38
N ASP A 412 -4.75 17.33 1.11
CA ASP A 412 -4.73 18.79 0.80
C ASP A 412 -3.31 19.30 0.46
N GLN A 413 -2.51 18.48 -0.21
CA GLN A 413 -1.13 18.82 -0.53
C GLN A 413 -0.95 19.82 -1.68
N GLY A 414 -2.00 20.08 -2.44
CA GLY A 414 -1.98 20.97 -3.59
C GLY A 414 -1.08 20.47 -4.74
N SER A 415 -0.40 21.41 -5.38
CA SER A 415 0.40 21.12 -6.58
C SER A 415 1.63 20.28 -6.29
N ALA A 416 1.91 19.28 -7.14
CA ALA A 416 3.16 18.53 -7.18
C ALA A 416 4.37 19.36 -7.67
N ARG A 417 4.22 20.68 -7.91
CA ARG A 417 5.33 21.61 -8.21
C ARG A 417 6.18 21.85 -6.97
N GLY A 418 7.42 22.26 -7.22
CA GLY A 418 8.35 22.69 -6.16
C GLY A 418 9.12 21.54 -5.52
N LEU A 419 9.13 20.33 -6.10
CA LEU A 419 9.94 19.22 -5.59
C LEU A 419 11.44 19.57 -5.54
N GLY A 420 11.93 20.47 -6.41
CA GLY A 420 13.28 21.01 -6.34
C GLY A 420 13.57 21.88 -5.12
N GLN A 421 12.55 22.27 -4.37
CA GLN A 421 12.68 23.06 -3.13
C GLN A 421 12.69 22.19 -1.87
N VAL A 422 12.36 20.88 -1.99
CA VAL A 422 12.42 19.94 -0.86
C VAL A 422 13.86 19.82 -0.39
N ARG A 423 14.09 20.03 0.91
CA ARG A 423 15.39 19.97 1.56
C ARG A 423 15.39 18.85 2.60
N PHE A 424 16.59 18.46 3.01
CA PHE A 424 16.80 17.38 3.96
C PHE A 424 17.80 17.83 5.03
N HIS A 425 17.78 17.17 6.18
CA HIS A 425 18.83 17.35 7.19
C HIS A 425 20.20 17.00 6.63
N ASP A 426 21.23 17.64 7.16
CA ASP A 426 22.60 17.19 6.94
C ASP A 426 22.76 15.76 7.50
N TYR A 427 23.14 14.83 6.66
CA TYR A 427 23.33 13.42 7.03
C TYR A 427 24.65 13.16 7.76
N ARG A 428 25.67 14.01 7.55
CA ARG A 428 27.02 13.82 8.07
C ARG A 428 27.08 13.68 9.60
N PRO A 429 26.45 14.54 10.41
CA PRO A 429 26.47 14.40 11.86
C PRO A 429 25.92 13.05 12.37
N VAL A 430 24.96 12.45 11.62
CA VAL A 430 24.40 11.14 11.98
C VAL A 430 25.47 10.05 11.84
N PHE A 431 26.24 10.08 10.77
CA PHE A 431 27.33 9.11 10.55
C PHE A 431 28.51 9.35 11.47
N GLU A 432 28.88 10.61 11.72
CA GLU A 432 29.96 10.99 12.63
C GLU A 432 29.70 10.54 14.07
N GLY A 433 28.44 10.61 14.50
CA GLY A 433 27.97 10.13 15.82
C GLY A 433 27.87 8.61 15.94
N CYS A 434 28.01 7.85 14.87
CA CYS A 434 27.87 6.40 14.89
C CYS A 434 29.20 5.72 15.25
N GLU A 435 29.20 4.89 16.31
CA GLU A 435 30.38 4.15 16.77
C GLU A 435 30.63 2.84 16.00
N ALA A 436 29.66 2.35 15.24
CA ALA A 436 29.77 1.09 14.51
C ALA A 436 30.86 1.16 13.41
N PRO A 437 31.90 0.29 13.42
CA PRO A 437 33.04 0.39 12.51
C PRO A 437 32.64 0.29 11.01
N ASN A 438 31.68 -0.56 10.70
CA ASN A 438 31.18 -0.72 9.33
C ASN A 438 30.43 0.52 8.82
N VAL A 439 29.70 1.23 9.68
CA VAL A 439 29.03 2.49 9.34
C VAL A 439 30.05 3.61 9.12
N ARG A 440 31.06 3.71 9.97
CA ARG A 440 32.17 4.66 9.77
C ARG A 440 32.94 4.42 8.48
N SER A 441 33.23 3.14 8.18
CA SER A 441 33.89 2.77 6.92
C SER A 441 33.06 3.13 5.70
N PHE A 442 31.75 2.92 5.75
CA PHE A 442 30.81 3.31 4.68
C PHE A 442 30.75 4.84 4.53
N ALA A 443 30.65 5.57 5.62
CA ALA A 443 30.57 7.05 5.60
C ALA A 443 31.84 7.73 5.07
N ALA A 444 33.00 7.05 5.16
CA ALA A 444 34.28 7.55 4.67
C ALA A 444 34.48 7.34 3.15
N GLN A 445 33.67 6.53 2.50
CA GLN A 445 33.67 6.30 1.05
C GLN A 445 32.82 7.34 0.33
#